data_b163f627157a6c87ac395ec7aa014a9d
#
_entry.id   b163f627157a6c87ac395ec7aa014a9d
#
_cell.length_a   1.000
_cell.length_b   1.000
_cell.length_c   1.000
_cell.angle_alpha   90.00
_cell.angle_beta   90.00
_cell.angle_gamma   90.00
#
_symmetry.space_group_name_H-M   'P 1'
#
loop_
_entity.id
_entity.type
_entity.pdbx_description
1 polymer ?
#
loop_
_entity_poly.entity_id
_entity_poly.type
_entity_poly.pdbx_seq_one_letter_code
_entity_poly.pdbx_strand_id
1 'polypeptide(L)'
;MKLPVVLAVLLGTLVVACSSATHTPNIDATIEARVGQILTKIPTETPIPTFTPVPTAPPSTSEEGLAPNFSFNLYQGEDILGPETKQLSQLRGTPVVLNFWARLCPPCWTEMPELQEFSEEFQDQIILLGIDIGQFTGLGPPRDASKLLDSMGITYPAGFTDDGDVVEKYKVLAMPTTVFIDGQGRIFQKWTGALDRGTVTRLAKAMLDQDVD
;
A
#
# COMPACT_ATOMS: atom_id res chain seq x y z
N MET A 1 32.47 49.91 -55.12
CA MET A 1 33.36 51.12 -55.04
C MET A 1 33.29 51.63 -53.59
N LYS A 2 34.49 51.78 -52.97
CA LYS A 2 34.84 52.43 -51.70
C LYS A 2 34.76 51.59 -50.42
N LEU A 3 35.92 51.05 -50.01
CA LEU A 3 36.56 50.77 -48.73
C LEU A 3 36.90 52.11 -48.03
N PRO A 4 37.49 52.11 -46.83
CA PRO A 4 37.24 51.55 -45.51
C PRO A 4 37.24 52.65 -44.40
N VAL A 5 36.94 52.31 -43.18
CA VAL A 5 37.54 53.04 -42.02
C VAL A 5 37.80 52.03 -40.90
N VAL A 6 39.05 51.87 -40.65
CA VAL A 6 39.65 51.21 -39.49
C VAL A 6 39.56 52.17 -38.30
N LEU A 7 39.05 51.70 -37.15
CA LEU A 7 39.24 52.35 -35.87
C LEU A 7 39.72 51.35 -34.84
N ALA A 8 41.00 51.43 -34.56
CA ALA A 8 41.65 50.75 -33.48
C ALA A 8 41.33 51.44 -32.18
N VAL A 9 40.82 50.69 -31.21
CA VAL A 9 40.69 51.15 -29.82
C VAL A 9 41.55 50.26 -28.95
N LEU A 10 42.51 50.91 -28.29
CA LEU A 10 43.52 50.36 -27.41
C LEU A 10 42.90 49.62 -26.18
N LEU A 11 43.42 48.43 -25.92
CA LEU A 11 43.18 47.66 -24.73
C LEU A 11 43.93 48.25 -23.53
N GLY A 12 43.17 48.62 -22.51
CA GLY A 12 43.68 48.85 -21.17
C GLY A 12 43.43 47.59 -20.31
N THR A 13 44.46 46.80 -20.07
CA THR A 13 44.40 45.65 -19.19
C THR A 13 44.56 46.12 -17.74
N LEU A 14 43.45 46.11 -16.97
CA LEU A 14 43.50 46.25 -15.52
C LEU A 14 43.52 44.87 -14.90
N VAL A 15 44.68 44.43 -14.44
CA VAL A 15 44.83 43.22 -13.65
C VAL A 15 44.52 43.54 -12.20
N VAL A 16 43.32 43.20 -11.74
CA VAL A 16 42.99 43.20 -10.33
C VAL A 16 43.36 41.82 -9.77
N ALA A 17 44.46 41.73 -9.04
CA ALA A 17 44.79 40.54 -8.27
C ALA A 17 43.93 40.49 -7.01
N CYS A 18 42.83 39.74 -7.03
CA CYS A 18 42.13 39.32 -5.83
C CYS A 18 42.86 38.12 -5.22
N SER A 19 43.62 38.38 -4.17
CA SER A 19 44.16 37.36 -3.27
C SER A 19 43.00 36.89 -2.36
N SER A 20 42.33 35.83 -2.74
CA SER A 20 41.37 35.17 -1.88
C SER A 20 42.08 34.22 -0.94
N ALA A 21 42.29 34.61 0.29
CA ALA A 21 42.64 33.70 1.37
C ALA A 21 41.48 32.73 1.59
N THR A 22 41.59 31.51 1.08
CA THR A 22 40.67 30.41 1.37
C THR A 22 40.86 29.96 2.82
N HIS A 23 40.06 30.53 3.70
CA HIS A 23 39.91 30.00 5.05
C HIS A 23 38.99 28.76 4.94
N THR A 24 39.60 27.59 4.80
CA THR A 24 38.87 26.34 4.94
C THR A 24 38.52 26.16 6.43
N PRO A 25 37.26 26.21 6.82
CA PRO A 25 36.92 25.87 8.20
C PRO A 25 37.26 24.41 8.46
N ASN A 26 37.92 24.16 9.57
CA ASN A 26 38.25 22.78 9.99
C ASN A 26 36.94 22.11 10.46
N ILE A 27 36.27 21.43 9.54
CA ILE A 27 34.98 20.78 9.74
C ILE A 27 35.08 19.61 10.73
N ASP A 28 36.25 18.93 10.79
CA ASP A 28 36.44 17.76 11.64
C ASP A 28 36.38 18.10 13.12
N ALA A 29 36.98 19.21 13.54
CA ALA A 29 36.98 19.63 14.95
C ALA A 29 35.55 20.01 15.43
N THR A 30 34.67 20.47 14.51
CA THR A 30 33.30 20.86 14.83
C THR A 30 32.37 19.65 14.92
N ILE A 31 32.64 18.60 14.15
CA ILE A 31 31.85 17.36 14.16
C ILE A 31 32.12 16.57 15.44
N GLU A 32 33.42 16.42 15.85
CA GLU A 32 33.70 15.69 17.08
C GLU A 32 33.14 16.36 18.35
N ALA A 33 33.17 17.69 18.41
CA ALA A 33 32.60 18.42 19.55
C ALA A 33 31.04 18.29 19.64
N ARG A 34 30.36 18.15 18.49
CA ARG A 34 28.89 17.96 18.47
C ARG A 34 28.48 16.51 18.70
N VAL A 35 29.24 15.53 18.20
CA VAL A 35 28.97 14.12 18.45
C VAL A 35 29.10 13.77 19.93
N GLY A 36 30.13 14.31 20.62
CA GLY A 36 30.29 14.13 22.06
C GLY A 36 29.13 14.68 22.91
N GLN A 37 28.48 15.79 22.48
CA GLN A 37 27.33 16.37 23.19
C GLN A 37 26.02 15.64 22.93
N ILE A 38 25.89 14.94 21.80
CA ILE A 38 24.66 14.16 21.47
C ILE A 38 24.68 12.82 22.21
N LEU A 39 25.84 12.18 22.33
CA LEU A 39 25.98 10.88 23.01
C LEU A 39 25.67 10.95 24.52
N THR A 40 25.84 12.11 25.15
CA THR A 40 25.54 12.30 26.59
C THR A 40 24.05 12.62 26.86
N LYS A 41 23.22 12.80 25.81
CA LYS A 41 21.79 13.11 25.91
C LYS A 41 20.86 12.01 25.42
N ILE A 42 21.38 10.82 25.13
CA ILE A 42 20.52 9.67 24.78
C ILE A 42 19.86 9.22 26.09
N PRO A 43 18.55 9.36 26.26
CA PRO A 43 17.87 8.77 27.41
C PRO A 43 18.04 7.25 27.33
N THR A 44 18.37 6.65 28.46
CA THR A 44 18.39 5.19 28.63
C THR A 44 17.12 4.60 28.04
N GLU A 45 17.28 3.56 27.21
CA GLU A 45 16.20 2.89 26.49
C GLU A 45 14.99 2.62 27.38
N THR A 46 13.88 3.25 27.06
CA THR A 46 12.59 2.83 27.59
C THR A 46 12.32 1.43 27.05
N PRO A 47 12.04 0.42 27.88
CA PRO A 47 11.77 -0.92 27.38
C PRO A 47 10.60 -0.87 26.41
N ILE A 48 10.81 -1.43 25.21
CA ILE A 48 9.77 -1.59 24.19
C ILE A 48 8.64 -2.38 24.85
N PRO A 49 7.38 -1.91 24.84
CA PRO A 49 6.28 -2.67 25.40
C PRO A 49 6.20 -4.00 24.63
N THR A 50 6.41 -5.09 25.35
CA THR A 50 6.18 -6.45 24.83
C THR A 50 4.68 -6.56 24.58
N PHE A 51 4.30 -6.65 23.31
CA PHE A 51 2.91 -6.92 22.95
C PHE A 51 2.54 -8.31 23.44
N THR A 52 1.80 -8.36 24.53
CA THR A 52 1.15 -9.59 24.96
C THR A 52 0.07 -9.91 23.93
N PRO A 53 0.05 -11.11 23.30
CA PRO A 53 -1.03 -11.47 22.40
C PRO A 53 -2.35 -11.43 23.20
N VAL A 54 -3.30 -10.63 22.70
CA VAL A 54 -4.67 -10.60 23.24
C VAL A 54 -5.27 -11.98 23.02
N PRO A 55 -5.80 -12.66 24.03
CA PRO A 55 -6.46 -13.95 23.84
C PRO A 55 -7.62 -13.79 22.86
N THR A 56 -7.60 -14.54 21.76
CA THR A 56 -8.70 -14.65 20.82
C THR A 56 -9.87 -15.32 21.54
N ALA A 57 -11.00 -14.62 21.64
CA ALA A 57 -12.24 -15.18 22.19
C ALA A 57 -12.75 -16.33 21.30
N PRO A 58 -13.38 -17.37 21.86
CA PRO A 58 -13.94 -18.47 21.09
C PRO A 58 -15.11 -18.01 20.19
N PRO A 59 -15.38 -18.70 19.07
CA PRO A 59 -16.41 -18.32 18.11
C PRO A 59 -17.79 -18.40 18.72
N SER A 60 -18.49 -17.26 18.79
CA SER A 60 -19.91 -17.22 19.12
C SER A 60 -20.73 -17.43 17.85
N THR A 61 -21.68 -18.38 17.88
CA THR A 61 -22.66 -18.69 16.85
C THR A 61 -23.76 -17.61 16.83
N SER A 62 -23.43 -16.41 16.36
CA SER A 62 -24.32 -15.30 16.10
C SER A 62 -23.81 -14.55 14.88
N GLU A 63 -24.62 -13.71 14.26
CA GLU A 63 -24.21 -12.84 13.13
C GLU A 63 -23.05 -11.90 13.49
N GLU A 64 -22.63 -11.87 14.75
CA GLU A 64 -21.42 -11.22 15.23
C GLU A 64 -20.18 -11.87 14.61
N GLY A 65 -19.41 -11.04 13.91
CA GLY A 65 -18.19 -11.47 13.23
C GLY A 65 -18.32 -11.67 11.74
N LEU A 66 -19.54 -11.70 11.17
CA LEU A 66 -19.72 -11.77 9.72
C LEU A 66 -19.16 -10.50 9.04
N ALA A 67 -18.52 -10.72 7.91
CA ALA A 67 -18.09 -9.63 7.03
C ALA A 67 -19.31 -8.86 6.53
N PRO A 68 -19.36 -7.52 6.68
CA PRO A 68 -20.45 -6.71 6.18
C PRO A 68 -20.65 -6.94 4.68
N ASN A 69 -21.89 -7.29 4.30
CA ASN A 69 -22.21 -7.50 2.89
C ASN A 69 -22.26 -6.16 2.15
N PHE A 70 -21.81 -6.16 0.91
CA PHE A 70 -21.94 -5.05 -0.03
C PHE A 70 -22.00 -5.57 -1.47
N SER A 71 -22.53 -4.74 -2.36
CA SER A 71 -22.56 -5.02 -3.79
C SER A 71 -21.32 -4.44 -4.48
N PHE A 72 -20.86 -5.11 -5.54
CA PHE A 72 -19.72 -4.64 -6.33
C PHE A 72 -19.93 -4.89 -7.82
N ASN A 73 -19.22 -4.16 -8.64
CA ASN A 73 -19.14 -4.32 -10.08
C ASN A 73 -17.69 -4.70 -10.45
N LEU A 74 -17.51 -5.72 -11.28
CA LEU A 74 -16.19 -6.21 -11.67
C LEU A 74 -15.60 -5.37 -12.81
N TYR A 75 -14.30 -5.14 -12.76
CA TYR A 75 -13.46 -4.75 -13.89
C TYR A 75 -13.01 -6.00 -14.65
N GLN A 76 -12.73 -7.10 -13.89
CA GLN A 76 -12.20 -8.37 -14.37
C GLN A 76 -12.47 -9.49 -13.35
N GLY A 77 -12.34 -10.75 -13.78
CA GLY A 77 -12.50 -11.94 -12.93
C GLY A 77 -13.89 -12.55 -12.98
N GLU A 78 -14.72 -12.21 -13.99
CA GLU A 78 -16.03 -12.85 -14.22
C GLU A 78 -15.89 -14.34 -14.57
N ASP A 79 -14.78 -14.73 -15.15
CA ASP A 79 -14.43 -16.13 -15.45
C ASP A 79 -14.15 -16.97 -14.18
N ILE A 80 -13.72 -16.30 -13.11
CA ILE A 80 -13.43 -16.93 -11.80
C ILE A 80 -14.67 -16.89 -10.90
N LEU A 81 -15.33 -15.72 -10.79
CA LEU A 81 -16.45 -15.53 -9.85
C LEU A 81 -17.83 -15.86 -10.46
N GLY A 82 -17.90 -15.94 -11.78
CA GLY A 82 -19.17 -16.04 -12.52
C GLY A 82 -19.81 -14.65 -12.72
N PRO A 83 -20.58 -14.49 -13.83
CA PRO A 83 -21.13 -13.18 -14.23
C PRO A 83 -22.25 -12.67 -13.29
N GLU A 84 -22.86 -13.56 -12.51
CA GLU A 84 -23.95 -13.22 -11.58
C GLU A 84 -23.47 -12.86 -10.18
N THR A 85 -22.17 -12.98 -9.89
CA THR A 85 -21.61 -12.64 -8.57
C THR A 85 -21.46 -11.14 -8.45
N LYS A 86 -22.33 -10.54 -7.66
CA LYS A 86 -22.40 -9.08 -7.47
C LYS A 86 -22.39 -8.64 -6.00
N GLN A 87 -22.32 -9.59 -5.07
CA GLN A 87 -22.31 -9.33 -3.64
C GLN A 87 -21.30 -10.22 -2.93
N LEU A 88 -20.65 -9.68 -1.90
CA LEU A 88 -19.67 -10.43 -1.12
C LEU A 88 -20.28 -11.69 -0.47
N SER A 89 -21.53 -11.61 -0.01
CA SER A 89 -22.22 -12.75 0.61
C SER A 89 -22.44 -13.94 -0.31
N GLN A 90 -22.37 -13.75 -1.63
CA GLN A 90 -22.48 -14.84 -2.62
C GLN A 90 -21.21 -15.70 -2.69
N LEU A 91 -20.08 -15.22 -2.11
CA LEU A 91 -18.81 -15.95 -2.05
C LEU A 91 -18.72 -16.90 -0.85
N ARG A 92 -19.73 -16.93 0.05
CA ARG A 92 -19.76 -17.87 1.18
C ARG A 92 -19.62 -19.31 0.70
N GLY A 93 -18.86 -20.09 1.43
CA GLY A 93 -18.45 -21.45 1.08
C GLY A 93 -16.99 -21.53 0.60
N THR A 94 -16.41 -20.38 0.23
CA THR A 94 -15.00 -20.26 -0.14
C THR A 94 -14.37 -19.11 0.67
N PRO A 95 -13.22 -19.33 1.30
CA PRO A 95 -12.48 -18.26 1.97
C PRO A 95 -12.12 -17.12 1.02
N VAL A 96 -12.15 -15.89 1.52
CA VAL A 96 -11.89 -14.69 0.71
C VAL A 96 -10.80 -13.84 1.34
N VAL A 97 -9.81 -13.43 0.55
CA VAL A 97 -8.90 -12.34 0.86
C VAL A 97 -9.42 -11.10 0.14
N LEU A 98 -10.10 -10.23 0.89
CA LEU A 98 -10.70 -9.00 0.38
C LEU A 98 -9.72 -7.85 0.56
N ASN A 99 -9.22 -7.30 -0.55
CA ASN A 99 -8.27 -6.20 -0.56
C ASN A 99 -8.96 -4.89 -1.00
N PHE A 100 -8.97 -3.90 -0.11
CA PHE A 100 -9.41 -2.54 -0.44
C PHE A 100 -8.22 -1.73 -0.95
N TRP A 101 -8.35 -1.22 -2.15
CA TRP A 101 -7.32 -0.48 -2.85
C TRP A 101 -7.86 0.78 -3.53
N ALA A 102 -7.01 1.57 -4.15
CA ALA A 102 -7.40 2.72 -4.96
C ALA A 102 -6.38 2.98 -6.08
N ARG A 103 -6.88 3.51 -7.20
CA ARG A 103 -6.05 3.80 -8.38
C ARG A 103 -4.89 4.76 -8.10
N LEU A 104 -5.06 5.75 -7.22
CA LEU A 104 -4.03 6.75 -6.87
C LEU A 104 -3.36 6.44 -5.52
N CYS A 105 -3.16 5.16 -5.19
CA CYS A 105 -2.57 4.70 -3.94
C CYS A 105 -1.23 3.99 -4.23
N PRO A 106 -0.08 4.68 -4.16
CA PRO A 106 1.22 4.05 -4.43
C PRO A 106 1.53 2.81 -3.58
N PRO A 107 1.24 2.77 -2.25
CA PRO A 107 1.42 1.54 -1.48
C PRO A 107 0.58 0.36 -1.98
N CYS A 108 -0.63 0.63 -2.54
CA CYS A 108 -1.47 -0.42 -3.11
C CYS A 108 -0.80 -1.05 -4.35
N TRP A 109 -0.14 -0.23 -5.18
CA TRP A 109 0.59 -0.73 -6.36
C TRP A 109 1.77 -1.62 -5.98
N THR A 110 2.40 -1.33 -4.83
CA THR A 110 3.54 -2.12 -4.36
C THR A 110 3.15 -3.54 -3.97
N GLU A 111 1.96 -3.73 -3.39
CA GLU A 111 1.48 -5.06 -2.98
C GLU A 111 0.82 -5.87 -4.11
N MET A 112 0.31 -5.22 -5.16
CA MET A 112 -0.44 -5.90 -6.23
C MET A 112 0.30 -7.08 -6.88
N PRO A 113 1.60 -6.98 -7.23
CA PRO A 113 2.34 -8.12 -7.75
C PRO A 113 2.44 -9.29 -6.76
N GLU A 114 2.64 -9.00 -5.48
CA GLU A 114 2.70 -10.00 -4.40
C GLU A 114 1.35 -10.73 -4.23
N LEU A 115 0.25 -9.96 -4.33
CA LEU A 115 -1.11 -10.48 -4.29
C LEU A 115 -1.43 -11.29 -5.56
N GLN A 116 -0.90 -10.91 -6.73
CA GLN A 116 -1.04 -11.68 -7.96
C GLN A 116 -0.43 -13.07 -7.81
N GLU A 117 0.83 -13.13 -7.39
CA GLU A 117 1.50 -14.42 -7.15
C GLU A 117 0.79 -15.26 -6.08
N PHE A 118 0.28 -14.60 -5.02
CA PHE A 118 -0.54 -15.27 -4.01
C PHE A 118 -1.82 -15.85 -4.62
N SER A 119 -2.53 -15.07 -5.43
CA SER A 119 -3.77 -15.50 -6.07
C SER A 119 -3.55 -16.74 -6.96
N GLU A 120 -2.46 -16.75 -7.74
CA GLU A 120 -2.10 -17.89 -8.60
C GLU A 120 -1.80 -19.16 -7.79
N GLU A 121 -1.11 -19.03 -6.63
CA GLU A 121 -0.79 -20.17 -5.77
C GLU A 121 -2.03 -20.75 -5.07
N PHE A 122 -2.99 -19.90 -4.69
CA PHE A 122 -4.13 -20.29 -3.85
C PHE A 122 -5.47 -20.32 -4.59
N GLN A 123 -5.50 -20.19 -5.92
CA GLN A 123 -6.71 -20.06 -6.73
C GLN A 123 -7.77 -21.14 -6.50
N ASP A 124 -7.36 -22.35 -6.11
CA ASP A 124 -8.27 -23.48 -5.87
C ASP A 124 -8.83 -23.51 -4.44
N GLN A 125 -8.36 -22.65 -3.54
CA GLN A 125 -8.68 -22.66 -2.11
C GLN A 125 -9.23 -21.34 -1.61
N ILE A 126 -8.78 -20.22 -2.17
CA ILE A 126 -9.07 -18.87 -1.68
C ILE A 126 -9.38 -17.97 -2.87
N ILE A 127 -10.43 -17.18 -2.74
CA ILE A 127 -10.71 -16.08 -3.66
C ILE A 127 -9.96 -14.83 -3.18
N LEU A 128 -9.06 -14.29 -3.99
CA LEU A 128 -8.57 -12.93 -3.82
C LEU A 128 -9.49 -11.99 -4.58
N LEU A 129 -10.08 -11.00 -3.89
CA LEU A 129 -10.97 -9.99 -4.47
C LEU A 129 -10.47 -8.59 -4.13
N GLY A 130 -10.07 -7.84 -5.15
CA GLY A 130 -9.68 -6.43 -5.03
C GLY A 130 -10.87 -5.49 -5.24
N ILE A 131 -11.16 -4.59 -4.29
CA ILE A 131 -12.23 -3.59 -4.42
C ILE A 131 -11.66 -2.18 -4.36
N ASP A 132 -11.79 -1.47 -5.48
CA ASP A 132 -11.42 -0.04 -5.57
C ASP A 132 -12.45 0.81 -4.81
N ILE A 133 -11.99 1.52 -3.80
CA ILE A 133 -12.76 2.47 -2.99
C ILE A 133 -12.17 3.89 -3.07
N GLY A 134 -11.36 4.17 -4.09
CA GLY A 134 -10.68 5.46 -4.27
C GLY A 134 -11.62 6.64 -4.32
N GLN A 135 -12.83 6.48 -4.86
CA GLN A 135 -13.85 7.52 -4.92
C GLN A 135 -14.32 8.01 -3.53
N PHE A 136 -14.25 7.14 -2.51
CA PHE A 136 -14.66 7.48 -1.14
C PHE A 136 -13.50 7.96 -0.26
N THR A 137 -12.26 7.73 -0.70
CA THR A 137 -11.04 8.06 0.05
C THR A 137 -10.24 9.23 -0.54
N GLY A 138 -10.74 9.84 -1.61
CA GLY A 138 -10.05 10.92 -2.33
C GLY A 138 -8.85 10.43 -3.18
N LEU A 139 -8.72 9.12 -3.39
CA LEU A 139 -7.63 8.50 -4.16
C LEU A 139 -8.04 8.13 -5.60
N GLY A 140 -8.98 8.88 -6.15
CA GLY A 140 -9.40 8.82 -7.54
C GLY A 140 -10.70 8.04 -7.78
N PRO A 141 -11.37 8.34 -8.90
CA PRO A 141 -12.57 7.63 -9.31
C PRO A 141 -12.22 6.25 -9.89
N PRO A 142 -13.20 5.32 -9.99
CA PRO A 142 -12.99 3.96 -10.53
C PRO A 142 -12.64 3.92 -12.03
N ARG A 143 -12.90 5.01 -12.77
CA ARG A 143 -12.49 5.07 -14.18
C ARG A 143 -10.98 4.88 -14.35
N ASP A 144 -10.57 4.24 -15.41
CA ASP A 144 -9.17 3.90 -15.73
C ASP A 144 -8.48 2.92 -14.74
N ALA A 145 -9.21 2.38 -13.76
CA ALA A 145 -8.68 1.39 -12.83
C ALA A 145 -8.31 0.08 -13.55
N SER A 146 -9.16 -0.37 -14.48
CA SER A 146 -8.86 -1.55 -15.32
C SER A 146 -7.55 -1.40 -16.10
N LYS A 147 -7.28 -0.21 -16.67
CA LYS A 147 -6.01 0.04 -17.37
C LYS A 147 -4.79 -0.07 -16.47
N LEU A 148 -4.92 0.31 -15.19
CA LEU A 148 -3.85 0.12 -14.21
C LEU A 148 -3.61 -1.37 -13.96
N LEU A 149 -4.67 -2.14 -13.72
CA LEU A 149 -4.59 -3.59 -13.52
C LEU A 149 -3.92 -4.27 -14.72
N ASP A 150 -4.36 -3.95 -15.95
CA ASP A 150 -3.77 -4.45 -17.20
C ASP A 150 -2.28 -4.11 -17.31
N SER A 151 -1.91 -2.87 -17.00
CA SER A 151 -0.52 -2.40 -17.10
C SER A 151 0.42 -3.08 -16.09
N MET A 152 -0.13 -3.58 -15.00
CA MET A 152 0.59 -4.29 -13.94
C MET A 152 0.52 -5.81 -14.08
N GLY A 153 -0.20 -6.33 -15.09
CA GLY A 153 -0.40 -7.76 -15.30
C GLY A 153 -1.25 -8.43 -14.21
N ILE A 154 -2.15 -7.67 -13.60
CA ILE A 154 -3.04 -8.18 -12.54
C ILE A 154 -4.23 -8.87 -13.19
N THR A 155 -4.47 -10.12 -12.81
CA THR A 155 -5.55 -10.98 -13.37
C THR A 155 -6.52 -11.52 -12.33
N TYR A 156 -6.23 -11.41 -11.03
CA TYR A 156 -7.18 -11.78 -10.00
C TYR A 156 -8.46 -10.92 -10.05
N PRO A 157 -9.61 -11.43 -9.55
CA PRO A 157 -10.87 -10.69 -9.50
C PRO A 157 -10.72 -9.31 -8.88
N ALA A 158 -11.11 -8.30 -9.61
CA ALA A 158 -11.04 -6.91 -9.14
C ALA A 158 -12.23 -6.09 -9.67
N GLY A 159 -12.69 -5.14 -8.87
CA GLY A 159 -13.83 -4.30 -9.19
C GLY A 159 -13.93 -3.08 -8.29
N PHE A 160 -15.11 -2.48 -8.25
CA PHE A 160 -15.42 -1.33 -7.40
C PHE A 160 -16.80 -1.49 -6.77
N THR A 161 -17.09 -0.71 -5.76
CA THR A 161 -18.42 -0.62 -5.17
C THR A 161 -18.95 0.81 -5.25
N ASP A 162 -20.27 0.94 -5.34
CA ASP A 162 -20.97 2.22 -5.20
C ASP A 162 -21.47 2.45 -3.75
N ASP A 163 -21.28 1.46 -2.86
CA ASP A 163 -21.62 1.56 -1.43
C ASP A 163 -20.50 2.25 -0.65
N GLY A 164 -20.66 3.55 -0.38
CA GLY A 164 -19.69 4.35 0.40
C GLY A 164 -19.56 3.93 1.87
N ASP A 165 -20.60 3.26 2.42
CA ASP A 165 -20.60 2.78 3.81
C ASP A 165 -19.55 1.68 4.03
N VAL A 166 -19.02 1.08 2.97
CA VAL A 166 -17.99 0.04 3.05
C VAL A 166 -16.76 0.52 3.81
N VAL A 167 -16.39 1.80 3.66
CA VAL A 167 -15.24 2.40 4.36
C VAL A 167 -15.44 2.37 5.88
N GLU A 168 -16.64 2.72 6.35
CA GLU A 168 -16.99 2.72 7.77
C GLU A 168 -17.21 1.29 8.29
N LYS A 169 -18.02 0.49 7.59
CA LYS A 169 -18.34 -0.89 7.97
C LYS A 169 -17.09 -1.75 8.16
N TYR A 170 -16.11 -1.60 7.27
CA TYR A 170 -14.82 -2.30 7.37
C TYR A 170 -13.76 -1.53 8.16
N LYS A 171 -14.07 -0.34 8.67
CA LYS A 171 -13.15 0.54 9.40
C LYS A 171 -11.84 0.72 8.63
N VAL A 172 -11.93 1.10 7.36
CA VAL A 172 -10.77 1.36 6.50
C VAL A 172 -10.17 2.71 6.87
N LEU A 173 -9.15 2.70 7.72
CA LEU A 173 -8.51 3.91 8.24
C LEU A 173 -7.32 4.36 7.40
N ALA A 174 -6.75 3.47 6.62
CA ALA A 174 -5.64 3.73 5.70
C ALA A 174 -5.65 2.71 4.55
N MET A 175 -4.94 3.03 3.48
CA MET A 175 -4.87 2.22 2.26
C MET A 175 -3.45 1.71 2.04
N PRO A 176 -3.29 0.46 1.59
CA PRO A 176 -4.33 -0.55 1.41
C PRO A 176 -4.82 -1.14 2.73
N THR A 177 -5.99 -1.79 2.71
CA THR A 177 -6.48 -2.59 3.83
C THR A 177 -6.96 -3.94 3.30
N THR A 178 -6.48 -5.03 3.88
CA THR A 178 -6.85 -6.39 3.51
C THR A 178 -7.60 -7.08 4.64
N VAL A 179 -8.70 -7.76 4.32
CA VAL A 179 -9.55 -8.48 5.25
C VAL A 179 -9.58 -9.95 4.86
N PHE A 180 -9.20 -10.80 5.78
CA PHE A 180 -9.24 -12.26 5.63
C PHE A 180 -10.59 -12.74 6.16
N ILE A 181 -11.35 -13.42 5.30
CA ILE A 181 -12.73 -13.86 5.56
C ILE A 181 -12.77 -15.37 5.36
N ASP A 182 -13.23 -16.10 6.37
CA ASP A 182 -13.34 -17.57 6.34
C ASP A 182 -14.46 -18.05 5.40
N GLY A 183 -14.53 -19.36 5.15
CA GLY A 183 -15.56 -19.96 4.29
C GLY A 183 -16.99 -19.76 4.82
N GLN A 184 -17.17 -19.49 6.11
CA GLN A 184 -18.46 -19.15 6.71
C GLN A 184 -18.83 -17.67 6.54
N GLY A 185 -17.91 -16.86 5.98
CA GLY A 185 -18.09 -15.43 5.77
C GLY A 185 -17.76 -14.58 6.99
N ARG A 186 -17.04 -15.11 8.00
CA ARG A 186 -16.62 -14.37 9.19
C ARG A 186 -15.25 -13.74 8.96
N ILE A 187 -15.04 -12.55 9.53
CA ILE A 187 -13.74 -11.91 9.51
C ILE A 187 -12.80 -12.66 10.45
N PHE A 188 -11.79 -13.34 9.86
CA PHE A 188 -10.69 -13.94 10.58
C PHE A 188 -9.70 -12.90 11.07
N GLN A 189 -9.25 -12.03 10.17
CA GLN A 189 -8.29 -10.97 10.48
C GLN A 189 -8.37 -9.81 9.51
N LYS A 190 -7.96 -8.63 9.97
CA LYS A 190 -7.75 -7.45 9.15
C LYS A 190 -6.29 -7.00 9.23
N TRP A 191 -5.75 -6.57 8.09
CA TRP A 191 -4.42 -6.00 7.96
C TRP A 191 -4.51 -4.61 7.33
N THR A 192 -3.73 -3.65 7.82
CA THR A 192 -3.65 -2.30 7.26
C THR A 192 -2.21 -2.01 6.84
N GLY A 193 -2.04 -1.50 5.63
CA GLY A 193 -0.74 -1.31 4.97
C GLY A 193 -0.46 -2.39 3.93
N ALA A 194 0.55 -2.15 3.09
CA ALA A 194 0.94 -3.08 2.04
C ALA A 194 1.36 -4.45 2.60
N LEU A 195 0.94 -5.51 1.94
CA LEU A 195 1.29 -6.89 2.24
C LEU A 195 2.41 -7.36 1.32
N ASP A 196 3.40 -8.04 1.88
CA ASP A 196 4.30 -8.89 1.13
C ASP A 196 3.72 -10.31 1.01
N ARG A 197 4.27 -11.07 0.03
CA ARG A 197 3.85 -12.45 -0.24
C ARG A 197 3.91 -13.36 0.99
N GLY A 198 4.98 -13.27 1.77
CA GLY A 198 5.15 -14.08 2.97
C GLY A 198 4.08 -13.84 4.01
N THR A 199 3.72 -12.58 4.21
CA THR A 199 2.70 -12.18 5.19
C THR A 199 1.30 -12.58 4.75
N VAL A 200 0.91 -12.33 3.49
CA VAL A 200 -0.43 -12.73 2.99
C VAL A 200 -0.58 -14.26 3.03
N THR A 201 0.44 -15.01 2.58
CA THR A 201 0.45 -16.48 2.62
C THR A 201 0.32 -17.03 4.04
N ARG A 202 1.05 -16.47 4.99
CA ARG A 202 1.00 -16.90 6.40
C ARG A 202 -0.38 -16.68 7.03
N LEU A 203 -0.98 -15.51 6.78
CA LEU A 203 -2.32 -15.18 7.30
C LEU A 203 -3.41 -16.04 6.65
N ALA A 204 -3.32 -16.26 5.35
CA ALA A 204 -4.25 -17.09 4.61
C ALA A 204 -4.20 -18.56 5.08
N LYS A 205 -3.00 -19.13 5.27
CA LYS A 205 -2.86 -20.48 5.83
C LYS A 205 -3.43 -20.59 7.23
N ALA A 206 -3.16 -19.62 8.10
CA ALA A 206 -3.73 -19.60 9.44
C ALA A 206 -5.27 -19.52 9.44
N MET A 207 -5.86 -18.84 8.46
CA MET A 207 -7.32 -18.81 8.27
C MET A 207 -7.83 -20.19 7.83
N LEU A 208 -7.19 -20.84 6.85
CA LEU A 208 -7.58 -22.17 6.36
C LEU A 208 -7.49 -23.24 7.45
N ASP A 209 -6.47 -23.17 8.30
CA ASP A 209 -6.29 -24.13 9.41
C ASP A 209 -7.42 -24.06 10.44
N GLN A 210 -8.08 -22.89 10.61
CA GLN A 210 -9.23 -22.73 11.51
C GLN A 210 -10.58 -23.15 10.89
N ASP A 211 -10.68 -23.19 9.56
CA ASP A 211 -11.89 -23.63 8.87
C ASP A 211 -12.09 -25.16 8.91
N VAL A 212 -11.10 -25.92 9.34
CA VAL A 212 -11.10 -27.40 9.35
C VAL A 212 -11.60 -27.97 10.70
N ASP A 213 -11.69 -27.17 11.76
CA ASP A 213 -12.16 -27.57 13.08
C ASP A 213 -13.64 -27.20 13.30
#